data_c0870e28d50031a505ad8d1986452718
#
_entry.id   c0870e28d50031a505ad8d1986452718
#
_cell.length_a   1.000
_cell.length_b   1.000
_cell.length_c   1.000
_cell.angle_alpha   90.00
_cell.angle_beta   90.00
_cell.angle_gamma   90.00
#
_symmetry.space_group_name_H-M   'P 1'
#
loop_
_entity.id
_entity.type
_entity.pdbx_description
1 polymer ?
#
loop_
_entity_poly.entity_id
_entity_poly.type
_entity_poly.pdbx_seq_one_letter_code
_entity_poly.pdbx_strand_id
1 'polypeptide(L)'
;HNYWFDKYSLDASYSTIEAKDEDLKDIVNKIKNHELAGINVTLPFKQKIINQTDKIINDAELTGSVNTILLDNGKIIGENTDVFGLQAAYLKEIDSSLHKSALIIGAGGVSPSVILSLQKSGITEITITNRTNEKCMFLKKRFTYLNIIPWKNLKNEIKKFDIIINATSLGLKNGNDFDFNFSS
;
A
#
# COMPACT_ATOMS: atom_id res chain seq x y z
N HIS A 1 -1.31 -11.73 13.87
CA HIS A 1 -2.74 -11.98 14.12
C HIS A 1 -2.94 -13.04 15.23
N ASN A 2 -2.25 -14.18 15.22
CA ASN A 2 -2.41 -15.21 16.23
C ASN A 2 -2.23 -14.68 17.66
N TYR A 3 -1.21 -13.84 17.92
CA TYR A 3 -1.06 -13.15 19.21
C TYR A 3 -2.34 -12.42 19.67
N TRP A 4 -3.06 -11.77 18.76
CA TRP A 4 -4.30 -11.08 19.09
C TRP A 4 -5.45 -12.05 19.34
N PHE A 5 -5.52 -13.16 18.60
CA PHE A 5 -6.52 -14.19 18.81
C PHE A 5 -6.35 -14.81 20.20
N ASP A 6 -5.12 -15.16 20.58
CA ASP A 6 -4.81 -15.68 21.92
C ASP A 6 -5.15 -14.67 23.02
N LYS A 7 -4.71 -13.39 22.82
CA LYS A 7 -4.92 -12.32 23.81
C LYS A 7 -6.39 -12.04 24.07
N TYR A 8 -7.24 -12.13 23.07
CA TYR A 8 -8.68 -11.86 23.18
C TYR A 8 -9.52 -13.13 23.25
N SER A 9 -8.90 -14.30 23.41
CA SER A 9 -9.57 -15.62 23.50
C SER A 9 -10.52 -15.86 22.33
N LEU A 10 -10.10 -15.49 21.11
CA LEU A 10 -10.85 -15.73 19.90
C LEU A 10 -10.50 -17.11 19.34
N ASP A 11 -11.52 -17.93 19.06
CA ASP A 11 -11.36 -19.22 18.37
C ASP A 11 -11.09 -18.99 16.87
N ALA A 12 -9.85 -18.64 16.56
CA ALA A 12 -9.42 -18.33 15.20
C ALA A 12 -7.93 -18.64 15.02
N SER A 13 -7.53 -18.86 13.78
CA SER A 13 -6.13 -19.03 13.40
C SER A 13 -5.78 -18.19 12.17
N TYR A 14 -4.52 -17.79 12.07
CA TYR A 14 -3.99 -17.05 10.93
C TYR A 14 -2.73 -17.74 10.42
N SER A 15 -2.74 -18.07 9.13
CA SER A 15 -1.61 -18.71 8.44
C SER A 15 -1.30 -18.01 7.12
N THR A 16 -0.12 -18.27 6.57
CA THR A 16 0.28 -17.78 5.26
C THR A 16 -0.09 -18.78 4.17
N ILE A 17 -0.54 -18.27 3.03
CA ILE A 17 -0.77 -19.02 1.80
C ILE A 17 0.22 -18.51 0.76
N GLU A 18 1.15 -19.34 0.32
CA GLU A 18 1.96 -19.05 -0.86
C GLU A 18 1.10 -19.27 -2.11
N ALA A 19 1.07 -18.31 -3.01
CA ALA A 19 0.17 -18.31 -4.15
C ALA A 19 0.84 -17.78 -5.42
N LYS A 20 0.33 -18.25 -6.55
CA LYS A 20 0.59 -17.70 -7.89
C LYS A 20 -0.67 -17.02 -8.42
N ASP A 21 -0.56 -16.36 -9.57
CA ASP A 21 -1.70 -15.66 -10.19
C ASP A 21 -2.88 -16.62 -10.46
N GLU A 22 -2.60 -17.85 -10.88
CA GLU A 22 -3.60 -18.89 -11.16
C GLU A 22 -4.40 -19.34 -9.92
N ASP A 23 -3.82 -19.23 -8.72
CA ASP A 23 -4.43 -19.71 -7.47
C ASP A 23 -5.44 -18.71 -6.89
N LEU A 24 -5.40 -17.45 -7.33
CA LEU A 24 -6.19 -16.38 -6.71
C LEU A 24 -7.68 -16.66 -6.70
N LYS A 25 -8.21 -17.22 -7.79
CA LYS A 25 -9.63 -17.56 -7.90
C LYS A 25 -10.03 -18.65 -6.90
N ASP A 26 -9.22 -19.69 -6.78
CA ASP A 26 -9.52 -20.81 -5.88
C ASP A 26 -9.41 -20.39 -4.42
N ILE A 27 -8.43 -19.53 -4.08
CA ILE A 27 -8.32 -18.97 -2.72
C ILE A 27 -9.55 -18.12 -2.38
N VAL A 28 -10.03 -17.29 -3.31
CA VAL A 28 -11.26 -16.50 -3.08
C VAL A 28 -12.50 -17.40 -2.98
N ASN A 29 -12.57 -18.49 -3.74
CA ASN A 29 -13.67 -19.46 -3.63
C ASN A 29 -13.71 -20.12 -2.23
N LYS A 30 -12.57 -20.33 -1.56
CA LYS A 30 -12.55 -20.82 -0.18
C LYS A 30 -13.24 -19.85 0.80
N ILE A 31 -13.20 -18.54 0.52
CA ILE A 31 -13.95 -17.58 1.33
C ILE A 31 -15.46 -17.71 1.04
N LYS A 32 -15.86 -17.85 -0.23
CA LYS A 32 -17.28 -18.07 -0.62
C LYS A 32 -17.86 -19.35 0.03
N ASN A 33 -17.02 -20.38 0.16
CA ASN A 33 -17.42 -21.66 0.75
C ASN A 33 -17.30 -21.69 2.29
N HIS A 34 -16.97 -20.57 2.94
CA HIS A 34 -16.74 -20.49 4.38
C HIS A 34 -15.60 -21.36 4.92
N GLU A 35 -14.66 -21.80 4.06
CA GLU A 35 -13.43 -22.48 4.47
C GLU A 35 -12.39 -21.48 5.03
N LEU A 36 -12.46 -20.22 4.60
CA LEU A 36 -11.69 -19.09 5.11
C LEU A 36 -12.65 -17.97 5.50
N ALA A 37 -12.42 -17.33 6.64
CA ALA A 37 -13.17 -16.13 7.05
C ALA A 37 -12.83 -14.90 6.20
N GLY A 38 -11.61 -14.83 5.70
CA GLY A 38 -11.08 -13.76 4.86
C GLY A 38 -9.59 -13.93 4.63
N ILE A 39 -9.00 -13.04 3.83
CA ILE A 39 -7.56 -13.03 3.57
C ILE A 39 -6.99 -11.61 3.58
N ASN A 40 -5.73 -11.50 4.01
CA ASN A 40 -4.92 -10.34 3.70
C ASN A 40 -4.08 -10.62 2.44
N VAL A 41 -4.04 -9.63 1.55
CA VAL A 41 -3.36 -9.72 0.27
C VAL A 41 -2.12 -8.83 0.27
N THR A 42 -0.99 -9.41 -0.14
CA THR A 42 0.26 -8.66 -0.25
C THR A 42 0.82 -8.67 -1.69
N LEU A 43 2.03 -8.18 -1.88
CA LEU A 43 2.72 -8.20 -3.16
C LEU A 43 2.85 -9.64 -3.72
N PRO A 44 2.65 -9.82 -5.05
CA PRO A 44 2.35 -8.81 -6.07
C PRO A 44 0.84 -8.70 -6.40
N PHE A 45 -0.05 -9.17 -5.53
CA PHE A 45 -1.44 -9.50 -5.88
C PHE A 45 -2.44 -8.37 -5.60
N LYS A 46 -2.09 -7.30 -4.88
CA LYS A 46 -3.03 -6.25 -4.42
C LYS A 46 -3.88 -5.60 -5.51
N GLN A 47 -3.37 -5.50 -6.74
CA GLN A 47 -4.14 -4.99 -7.88
C GLN A 47 -4.86 -6.11 -8.64
N LYS A 48 -4.21 -7.26 -8.78
CA LYS A 48 -4.73 -8.40 -9.56
C LYS A 48 -5.97 -9.02 -8.91
N ILE A 49 -5.98 -9.08 -7.57
CA ILE A 49 -7.05 -9.70 -6.79
C ILE A 49 -8.40 -8.97 -6.95
N ILE A 50 -8.40 -7.72 -7.38
CA ILE A 50 -9.61 -6.94 -7.66
C ILE A 50 -10.51 -7.67 -8.66
N ASN A 51 -9.93 -8.35 -9.64
CA ASN A 51 -10.68 -9.13 -10.63
C ASN A 51 -11.41 -10.35 -10.04
N GLN A 52 -11.14 -10.72 -8.80
CA GLN A 52 -11.77 -11.82 -8.08
C GLN A 52 -12.79 -11.32 -7.05
N THR A 53 -13.00 -10.01 -6.92
CA THR A 53 -13.97 -9.40 -6.00
C THR A 53 -15.27 -9.06 -6.71
N ASP A 54 -16.39 -9.19 -6.00
CA ASP A 54 -17.71 -8.74 -6.51
C ASP A 54 -17.82 -7.22 -6.36
N LYS A 55 -17.16 -6.62 -5.38
CA LYS A 55 -17.11 -5.19 -5.13
C LYS A 55 -15.83 -4.81 -4.39
N ILE A 56 -15.28 -3.65 -4.70
CA ILE A 56 -14.29 -2.97 -3.85
C ILE A 56 -14.95 -1.78 -3.15
N ILE A 57 -14.49 -1.43 -1.96
CA ILE A 57 -15.08 -0.35 -1.16
C ILE A 57 -14.01 0.56 -0.56
N ASN A 58 -14.47 1.74 -0.10
CA ASN A 58 -13.64 2.69 0.66
C ASN A 58 -12.33 3.06 -0.06
N ASP A 59 -11.23 2.94 0.65
CA ASP A 59 -9.91 3.31 0.15
C ASP A 59 -9.41 2.38 -0.97
N ALA A 60 -9.97 1.17 -1.11
CA ALA A 60 -9.68 0.30 -2.25
C ALA A 60 -10.16 0.89 -3.57
N GLU A 61 -11.32 1.57 -3.61
CA GLU A 61 -11.82 2.25 -4.80
C GLU A 61 -10.89 3.40 -5.22
N LEU A 62 -10.47 4.20 -4.24
CA LEU A 62 -9.61 5.37 -4.47
C LEU A 62 -8.18 4.97 -4.87
N THR A 63 -7.64 3.92 -4.27
CA THR A 63 -6.26 3.47 -4.54
C THR A 63 -6.15 2.52 -5.72
N GLY A 64 -7.22 1.77 -6.05
CA GLY A 64 -7.17 0.65 -6.97
C GLY A 64 -6.25 -0.48 -6.47
N SER A 65 -6.23 -0.68 -5.16
CA SER A 65 -5.37 -1.64 -4.48
C SER A 65 -6.14 -2.27 -3.32
N VAL A 66 -6.22 -3.58 -3.28
CA VAL A 66 -6.92 -4.36 -2.25
C VAL A 66 -5.88 -5.12 -1.43
N ASN A 67 -5.94 -5.01 -0.11
CA ASN A 67 -5.11 -5.79 0.80
C ASN A 67 -5.90 -6.67 1.76
N THR A 68 -7.23 -6.56 1.75
CA THR A 68 -8.12 -7.34 2.61
C THR A 68 -9.34 -7.79 1.80
N ILE A 69 -9.69 -9.06 1.90
CA ILE A 69 -10.89 -9.63 1.28
C ILE A 69 -11.70 -10.37 2.34
N LEU A 70 -12.99 -10.14 2.31
CA LEU A 70 -13.96 -10.79 3.18
C LEU A 70 -15.26 -11.11 2.42
N LEU A 71 -16.09 -11.97 3.00
CA LEU A 71 -17.45 -12.23 2.52
C LEU A 71 -18.43 -11.38 3.33
N ASP A 72 -19.20 -10.56 2.63
CA ASP A 72 -20.28 -9.77 3.22
C ASP A 72 -21.57 -9.92 2.40
N ASN A 73 -22.66 -10.33 3.06
CA ASN A 73 -23.97 -10.55 2.42
C ASN A 73 -23.89 -11.38 1.11
N GLY A 74 -23.07 -12.44 1.12
CA GLY A 74 -22.87 -13.35 0.00
C GLY A 74 -22.00 -12.78 -1.14
N LYS A 75 -21.39 -11.62 -0.96
CA LYS A 75 -20.48 -10.97 -1.92
C LYS A 75 -19.07 -10.94 -1.42
N ILE A 76 -18.12 -11.15 -2.31
CA ILE A 76 -16.69 -10.96 -2.03
C ILE A 76 -16.36 -9.46 -2.11
N ILE A 77 -15.99 -8.92 -0.96
CA ILE A 77 -15.66 -7.50 -0.80
C ILE A 77 -14.15 -7.35 -0.67
N GLY A 78 -13.59 -6.44 -1.48
CA GLY A 78 -12.19 -6.03 -1.38
C GLY A 78 -12.06 -4.66 -0.71
N GLU A 79 -11.15 -4.55 0.26
CA GLU A 79 -10.89 -3.33 1.01
C GLU A 79 -9.40 -3.03 1.09
N ASN A 80 -9.05 -1.79 1.45
CA ASN A 80 -7.67 -1.35 1.66
C ASN A 80 -7.52 -0.73 3.04
N THR A 81 -6.85 -1.45 3.93
CA THR A 81 -6.54 -1.01 5.29
C THR A 81 -5.15 -0.38 5.43
N ASP A 82 -4.32 -0.40 4.38
CA ASP A 82 -2.98 0.20 4.40
C ASP A 82 -3.06 1.73 4.60
N VAL A 83 -4.06 2.37 4.00
CA VAL A 83 -4.27 3.83 4.12
C VAL A 83 -4.49 4.22 5.58
N PHE A 84 -5.44 3.57 6.24
CA PHE A 84 -5.71 3.79 7.65
C PHE A 84 -4.48 3.44 8.52
N GLY A 85 -3.83 2.31 8.22
CA GLY A 85 -2.67 1.84 8.97
C GLY A 85 -1.53 2.86 8.96
N LEU A 86 -1.22 3.45 7.81
CA LEU A 86 -0.19 4.48 7.71
C LEU A 86 -0.59 5.78 8.44
N GLN A 87 -1.84 6.21 8.30
CA GLN A 87 -2.35 7.39 9.02
C GLN A 87 -2.28 7.18 10.53
N ALA A 88 -2.78 6.06 11.03
CA ALA A 88 -2.84 5.77 12.45
C ALA A 88 -1.46 5.53 13.10
N ALA A 89 -0.51 4.96 12.35
CA ALA A 89 0.81 4.62 12.88
C ALA A 89 1.80 5.79 12.85
N TYR A 90 1.74 6.64 11.83
CA TYR A 90 2.78 7.67 11.59
C TYR A 90 2.21 9.06 11.34
N LEU A 91 1.27 9.20 10.39
CA LEU A 91 0.91 10.52 9.89
C LEU A 91 0.10 11.36 10.89
N LYS A 92 -0.58 10.75 11.86
CA LYS A 92 -1.28 11.44 12.94
C LYS A 92 -0.36 12.28 13.85
N GLU A 93 0.93 11.91 13.91
CA GLU A 93 1.94 12.62 14.70
C GLU A 93 2.61 13.76 13.90
N ILE A 94 2.30 13.88 12.61
CA ILE A 94 2.88 14.90 11.74
C ILE A 94 1.97 16.13 11.72
N ASP A 95 2.53 17.27 12.09
CA ASP A 95 1.84 18.56 11.93
C ASP A 95 1.90 19.01 10.47
N SER A 96 0.80 18.81 9.75
CA SER A 96 0.67 19.19 8.35
C SER A 96 0.64 20.72 8.11
N SER A 97 0.59 21.53 9.15
CA SER A 97 0.77 22.98 9.01
C SER A 97 2.25 23.35 8.81
N LEU A 98 3.16 22.54 9.35
CA LEU A 98 4.61 22.71 9.27
C LEU A 98 5.25 21.85 8.18
N HIS A 99 4.70 20.66 7.93
CA HIS A 99 5.24 19.68 7.00
C HIS A 99 4.26 19.48 5.83
N LYS A 100 4.53 20.11 4.69
CA LYS A 100 3.61 20.13 3.53
C LYS A 100 4.07 19.30 2.35
N SER A 101 5.35 18.95 2.30
CA SER A 101 5.98 18.27 1.17
C SER A 101 6.41 16.85 1.52
N ALA A 102 6.09 15.90 0.65
CA ALA A 102 6.48 14.51 0.81
C ALA A 102 7.07 13.93 -0.47
N LEU A 103 8.14 13.15 -0.32
CA LEU A 103 8.74 12.35 -1.38
C LEU A 103 8.48 10.87 -1.14
N ILE A 104 7.84 10.22 -2.11
CA ILE A 104 7.65 8.78 -2.15
C ILE A 104 8.70 8.17 -3.08
N ILE A 105 9.51 7.29 -2.55
CA ILE A 105 10.51 6.54 -3.32
C ILE A 105 9.94 5.16 -3.62
N GLY A 106 9.59 4.91 -4.89
CA GLY A 106 8.96 3.68 -5.35
C GLY A 106 7.52 3.89 -5.82
N ALA A 107 7.15 3.16 -6.89
CA ALA A 107 5.82 3.16 -7.49
C ALA A 107 5.27 1.71 -7.57
N GLY A 108 5.31 1.02 -6.43
CA GLY A 108 4.83 -0.36 -6.28
C GLY A 108 3.40 -0.45 -5.77
N GLY A 109 2.99 -1.67 -5.35
CA GLY A 109 1.61 -1.97 -4.93
C GLY A 109 1.14 -1.23 -3.67
N VAL A 110 2.05 -0.72 -2.82
CA VAL A 110 1.70 0.07 -1.63
C VAL A 110 1.63 1.56 -1.92
N SER A 111 2.26 2.03 -3.00
CA SER A 111 2.39 3.46 -3.30
C SER A 111 1.05 4.19 -3.43
N PRO A 112 -0.02 3.61 -4.04
CA PRO A 112 -1.34 4.23 -4.05
C PRO A 112 -1.88 4.53 -2.64
N SER A 113 -1.68 3.60 -1.69
CA SER A 113 -2.12 3.77 -0.30
C SER A 113 -1.31 4.86 0.41
N VAL A 114 -0.01 4.93 0.16
CA VAL A 114 0.88 5.99 0.69
C VAL A 114 0.44 7.37 0.19
N ILE A 115 0.20 7.51 -1.13
CA ILE A 115 -0.27 8.77 -1.74
C ILE A 115 -1.57 9.23 -1.10
N LEU A 116 -2.56 8.33 -1.01
CA LEU A 116 -3.86 8.66 -0.44
C LEU A 116 -3.78 8.99 1.06
N SER A 117 -2.94 8.27 1.82
CA SER A 117 -2.72 8.53 3.24
C SER A 117 -2.16 9.93 3.48
N LEU A 118 -1.13 10.33 2.72
CA LEU A 118 -0.54 11.66 2.79
C LEU A 118 -1.56 12.74 2.47
N GLN A 119 -2.32 12.57 1.38
CA GLN A 119 -3.37 13.52 1.01
C GLN A 119 -4.42 13.68 2.11
N LYS A 120 -4.93 12.58 2.65
CA LYS A 120 -5.91 12.59 3.74
C LYS A 120 -5.38 13.20 5.04
N SER A 121 -4.06 13.19 5.22
CA SER A 121 -3.38 13.80 6.37
C SER A 121 -3.00 15.26 6.14
N GLY A 122 -3.45 15.87 5.03
CA GLY A 122 -3.24 17.31 4.76
C GLY A 122 -1.90 17.65 4.11
N ILE A 123 -1.11 16.66 3.69
CA ILE A 123 0.11 16.88 2.91
C ILE A 123 -0.27 17.19 1.47
N THR A 124 0.06 18.39 1.00
CA THR A 124 -0.42 18.92 -0.30
C THR A 124 0.57 18.76 -1.44
N GLU A 125 1.87 18.74 -1.14
CA GLU A 125 2.94 18.64 -2.13
C GLU A 125 3.51 17.22 -2.15
N ILE A 126 2.85 16.30 -2.87
CA ILE A 126 3.26 14.90 -2.95
C ILE A 126 4.03 14.67 -4.24
N THR A 127 5.27 14.23 -4.09
CA THR A 127 6.17 13.90 -5.20
C THR A 127 6.54 12.41 -5.15
N ILE A 128 6.63 11.79 -6.32
CA ILE A 128 7.04 10.38 -6.42
C ILE A 128 8.23 10.23 -7.38
N THR A 129 9.07 9.26 -7.08
CA THR A 129 10.14 8.81 -7.97
C THR A 129 10.20 7.29 -8.02
N ASN A 130 10.60 6.75 -9.17
CA ASN A 130 10.82 5.31 -9.34
C ASN A 130 11.83 5.08 -10.46
N ARG A 131 12.61 3.98 -10.39
CA ARG A 131 13.55 3.60 -11.47
C ARG A 131 12.86 3.48 -12.82
N THR A 132 11.66 2.90 -12.86
CA THR A 132 10.79 2.80 -14.04
C THR A 132 9.80 3.96 -14.01
N ASN A 133 10.04 5.00 -14.80
CA ASN A 133 9.25 6.23 -14.79
C ASN A 133 7.78 6.00 -15.21
N GLU A 134 7.52 5.03 -16.08
CA GLU A 134 6.19 4.67 -16.58
C GLU A 134 5.24 4.31 -15.44
N LYS A 135 5.76 3.69 -14.35
CA LYS A 135 4.96 3.38 -13.15
C LYS A 135 4.52 4.65 -12.42
N CYS A 136 5.38 5.68 -12.34
CA CYS A 136 5.00 6.97 -11.78
C CYS A 136 3.93 7.66 -12.65
N MET A 137 4.09 7.63 -13.97
CA MET A 137 3.12 8.18 -14.91
C MET A 137 1.76 7.46 -14.82
N PHE A 138 1.77 6.15 -14.61
CA PHE A 138 0.52 5.38 -14.37
C PHE A 138 -0.20 5.85 -13.10
N LEU A 139 0.52 6.04 -12.01
CA LEU A 139 -0.05 6.57 -10.76
C LEU A 139 -0.55 8.00 -10.91
N LYS A 140 0.16 8.85 -11.67
CA LYS A 140 -0.27 10.23 -11.94
C LYS A 140 -1.60 10.30 -12.71
N LYS A 141 -1.96 9.32 -13.51
CA LYS A 141 -3.29 9.27 -14.16
C LYS A 141 -4.43 9.16 -13.15
N ARG A 142 -4.19 8.49 -12.02
CA ARG A 142 -5.17 8.34 -10.93
C ARG A 142 -5.11 9.50 -9.94
N PHE A 143 -3.90 9.93 -9.58
CA PHE A 143 -3.61 11.00 -8.63
C PHE A 143 -3.05 12.20 -9.38
N THR A 144 -3.91 13.00 -10.01
CA THR A 144 -3.52 14.07 -10.95
C THR A 144 -2.67 15.17 -10.31
N TYR A 145 -2.78 15.35 -8.99
CA TYR A 145 -1.98 16.29 -8.20
C TYR A 145 -0.54 15.82 -7.91
N LEU A 146 -0.22 14.56 -8.18
CA LEU A 146 1.10 13.97 -7.89
C LEU A 146 2.18 14.60 -8.77
N ASN A 147 3.29 15.02 -8.16
CA ASN A 147 4.48 15.44 -8.88
C ASN A 147 5.41 14.26 -9.14
N ILE A 148 6.21 14.32 -10.20
CA ILE A 148 7.18 13.28 -10.54
C ILE A 148 8.55 13.89 -10.70
N ILE A 149 9.56 13.30 -10.06
CA ILE A 149 10.97 13.61 -10.33
C ILE A 149 11.67 12.38 -10.92
N PRO A 150 12.59 12.58 -11.88
CA PRO A 150 13.39 11.49 -12.41
C PRO A 150 14.24 10.83 -11.33
N TRP A 151 14.38 9.49 -11.35
CA TRP A 151 15.19 8.73 -10.40
C TRP A 151 16.62 9.27 -10.26
N LYS A 152 17.25 9.65 -11.36
CA LYS A 152 18.61 10.23 -11.38
C LYS A 152 18.76 11.52 -10.57
N ASN A 153 17.67 12.24 -10.33
CA ASN A 153 17.66 13.48 -9.58
C ASN A 153 17.43 13.25 -8.07
N LEU A 154 17.03 12.05 -7.65
CA LEU A 154 16.65 11.72 -6.28
C LEU A 154 17.65 12.23 -5.25
N LYS A 155 18.95 11.94 -5.43
CA LYS A 155 20.02 12.33 -4.50
C LYS A 155 20.09 13.85 -4.28
N ASN A 156 19.84 14.66 -5.32
CA ASN A 156 19.94 16.12 -5.26
C ASN A 156 18.64 16.76 -4.74
N GLU A 157 17.50 16.08 -4.91
CA GLU A 157 16.19 16.63 -4.59
C GLU A 157 15.71 16.22 -3.18
N ILE A 158 16.24 15.13 -2.62
CA ILE A 158 15.71 14.48 -1.41
C ILE A 158 15.66 15.42 -0.20
N LYS A 159 16.62 16.34 -0.07
CA LYS A 159 16.70 17.30 1.04
C LYS A 159 15.64 18.41 1.00
N LYS A 160 14.88 18.51 -0.08
CA LYS A 160 13.84 19.54 -0.27
C LYS A 160 12.50 19.15 0.34
N PHE A 161 12.37 17.91 0.81
CA PHE A 161 11.11 17.36 1.30
C PHE A 161 11.11 17.22 2.83
N ASP A 162 9.99 17.55 3.43
CA ASP A 162 9.77 17.43 4.87
C ASP A 162 9.61 15.96 5.29
N ILE A 163 9.01 15.14 4.42
CA ILE A 163 8.69 13.74 4.66
C ILE A 163 9.27 12.89 3.53
N ILE A 164 9.97 11.81 3.88
CA ILE A 164 10.48 10.85 2.92
C ILE A 164 9.93 9.46 3.27
N ILE A 165 9.28 8.81 2.30
CA ILE A 165 8.71 7.48 2.46
C ILE A 165 9.34 6.51 1.46
N ASN A 166 10.05 5.51 1.94
CA ASN A 166 10.54 4.42 1.12
C ASN A 166 9.44 3.37 0.91
N ALA A 167 8.89 3.32 -0.30
CA ALA A 167 7.91 2.34 -0.77
C ALA A 167 8.53 1.29 -1.71
N THR A 168 9.85 1.10 -1.65
CA THR A 168 10.60 0.09 -2.40
C THR A 168 11.03 -1.06 -1.50
N SER A 169 11.64 -2.09 -2.10
CA SER A 169 12.35 -3.14 -1.37
C SER A 169 13.82 -2.78 -1.04
N LEU A 170 14.29 -1.60 -1.41
CA LEU A 170 15.65 -1.15 -1.07
C LEU A 170 15.79 -1.00 0.45
N GLY A 171 16.91 -1.46 0.99
CA GLY A 171 17.16 -1.44 2.43
C GLY A 171 16.51 -2.59 3.22
N LEU A 172 15.79 -3.52 2.59
CA LEU A 172 15.36 -4.77 3.23
C LEU A 172 16.53 -5.75 3.30
N LYS A 173 16.53 -6.66 4.31
CA LYS A 173 17.63 -7.61 4.61
C LYS A 173 18.17 -8.40 3.40
N ASN A 174 17.34 -8.62 2.37
CA ASN A 174 17.71 -9.34 1.13
C ASN A 174 17.62 -8.44 -0.11
N GLY A 175 17.51 -7.13 0.05
CA GLY A 175 17.41 -6.15 -1.03
C GLY A 175 18.74 -5.44 -1.27
N ASN A 176 18.86 -4.79 -2.43
CA ASN A 176 19.96 -3.85 -2.67
C ASN A 176 19.75 -2.60 -1.80
N ASP A 177 20.85 -1.99 -1.37
CA ASP A 177 20.81 -0.70 -0.68
C ASP A 177 20.67 0.47 -1.67
N PHE A 178 20.38 1.64 -1.12
CA PHE A 178 20.52 2.86 -1.87
C PHE A 178 22.00 3.13 -2.16
N ASP A 179 22.31 3.66 -3.31
CA ASP A 179 23.66 4.04 -3.75
C ASP A 179 24.12 5.39 -3.15
N PHE A 180 23.39 5.91 -2.16
CA PHE A 180 23.70 7.14 -1.44
C PHE A 180 23.20 7.07 0.01
N ASN A 181 23.81 7.90 0.88
CA ASN A 181 23.42 8.01 2.27
C ASN A 181 22.38 9.13 2.47
N PHE A 182 21.39 8.88 3.34
CA PHE A 182 20.37 9.88 3.72
C PHE A 182 20.90 10.85 4.81
N SER A 183 21.98 10.48 5.51
CA SER A 183 22.57 11.25 6.61
C SER A 183 23.62 12.25 6.07
N SER A 184 23.25 13.28 5.36
CA SER A 184 24.19 14.34 4.99
C SER A 184 23.51 15.71 4.94
#